data_72239acaff6aabb003a0f07385257d7b
#
_entry.id   72239acaff6aabb003a0f07385257d7b
#
_cell.length_a   1.000
_cell.length_b   1.000
_cell.length_c   1.000
_cell.angle_alpha   90.00
_cell.angle_beta   90.00
_cell.angle_gamma   90.00
#
_symmetry.space_group_name_H-M   'P 1'
#
loop_
_entity.id
_entity.type
_entity.pdbx_description
1 polymer ?
#
loop_
_entity_poly.entity_id
_entity_poly.type
_entity_poly.pdbx_seq_one_letter_code
_entity_poly.pdbx_strand_id
1 'polypeptide(L)'
;MIATILTATDGSEPAAVAERYAASLAARLRARLQGISIVEDRLAKGFADDGLGLAPPSMEALAAYLKSRSDLALRRLGERARAESVEFHSEALQGIADDLVVERAQQADLVVLGRDGQHARFRSGLVGSTADGILRKTAKAALVVPQGAQLSGPLLLAFDGSPGARTGAQIAVYLATRLGEPIHVFVDSKDKGRAVARFDEVRGLVGSLPVPVREISSTLGRPDVKIVDSAREVRAGVIVMGAFGRNRITDYFIGSNASAVVRTSPIAVLVAR
;
A
#
# COMPACT_ATOMS: atom_id res chain seq x y z
N MET A 1 12.27 -9.06 -8.18
CA MET A 1 12.28 -7.88 -9.09
C MET A 1 10.83 -7.42 -9.23
N ILE A 2 10.54 -6.13 -9.13
CA ILE A 2 9.19 -5.59 -9.37
C ILE A 2 9.14 -5.12 -10.82
N ALA A 3 8.46 -5.88 -11.68
CA ALA A 3 8.31 -5.61 -13.11
C ALA A 3 6.92 -5.08 -13.45
N THR A 4 5.91 -5.37 -12.61
CA THR A 4 4.53 -4.92 -12.80
C THR A 4 3.96 -4.41 -11.49
N ILE A 5 3.46 -3.18 -11.51
CA ILE A 5 2.74 -2.54 -10.41
C ILE A 5 1.26 -2.46 -10.78
N LEU A 6 0.40 -2.97 -9.91
CA LEU A 6 -1.05 -2.80 -10.01
C LEU A 6 -1.48 -1.65 -9.11
N THR A 7 -2.31 -0.74 -9.63
CA THR A 7 -2.98 0.28 -8.79
C THR A 7 -4.47 0.32 -9.09
N ALA A 8 -5.27 0.41 -8.05
CA ALA A 8 -6.72 0.58 -8.15
C ALA A 8 -7.08 2.04 -7.89
N THR A 9 -8.01 2.58 -8.68
CA THR A 9 -8.49 3.94 -8.53
C THR A 9 -10.01 4.02 -8.61
N ASP A 10 -10.60 4.86 -7.75
CA ASP A 10 -11.99 5.27 -7.77
C ASP A 10 -12.18 6.69 -8.37
N GLY A 11 -11.08 7.31 -8.82
CA GLY A 11 -11.04 8.66 -9.36
C GLY A 11 -11.22 9.76 -8.32
N SER A 12 -11.23 9.43 -7.03
CA SER A 12 -11.33 10.41 -5.95
C SER A 12 -10.04 11.21 -5.77
N GLU A 13 -10.14 12.35 -5.09
CA GLU A 13 -8.96 13.17 -4.77
C GLU A 13 -7.94 12.41 -3.89
N PRO A 14 -8.34 11.65 -2.85
CA PRO A 14 -7.41 10.80 -2.12
C PRO A 14 -6.71 9.74 -2.99
N ALA A 15 -7.42 9.11 -3.93
CA ALA A 15 -6.84 8.14 -4.86
C ALA A 15 -5.76 8.78 -5.76
N ALA A 16 -5.91 10.06 -6.12
CA ALA A 16 -4.97 10.79 -6.96
C ALA A 16 -3.54 10.83 -6.37
N VAL A 17 -3.38 10.78 -5.04
CA VAL A 17 -2.05 10.71 -4.40
C VAL A 17 -1.42 9.34 -4.65
N ALA A 18 -2.17 8.26 -4.45
CA ALA A 18 -1.70 6.90 -4.71
C ALA A 18 -1.37 6.67 -6.19
N GLU A 19 -2.17 7.25 -7.09
CA GLU A 19 -1.93 7.18 -8.54
C GLU A 19 -0.60 7.85 -8.94
N ARG A 20 -0.33 9.08 -8.43
CA ARG A 20 0.95 9.76 -8.66
C ARG A 20 2.10 8.97 -8.07
N TYR A 21 1.92 8.45 -6.87
CA TYR A 21 2.93 7.64 -6.20
C TYR A 21 3.24 6.38 -7.00
N ALA A 22 2.20 5.66 -7.49
CA ALA A 22 2.36 4.46 -8.32
C ALA A 22 3.07 4.75 -9.64
N ALA A 23 2.71 5.83 -10.34
CA ALA A 23 3.34 6.22 -11.60
C ALA A 23 4.82 6.57 -11.40
N SER A 24 5.15 7.39 -10.40
CA SER A 24 6.53 7.76 -10.09
C SER A 24 7.36 6.58 -9.62
N LEU A 25 6.78 5.68 -8.81
CA LEU A 25 7.45 4.44 -8.40
C LEU A 25 7.72 3.52 -9.60
N ALA A 26 6.73 3.34 -10.49
CA ALA A 26 6.88 2.54 -11.71
C ALA A 26 8.01 3.08 -12.60
N ALA A 27 8.08 4.40 -12.79
CA ALA A 27 9.16 5.05 -13.55
C ALA A 27 10.54 4.74 -12.95
N ARG A 28 10.70 4.96 -11.64
CA ARG A 28 11.99 4.73 -10.94
C ARG A 28 12.40 3.26 -10.93
N LEU A 29 11.44 2.34 -10.88
CA LEU A 29 11.70 0.90 -10.93
C LEU A 29 11.84 0.35 -12.35
N ARG A 30 11.48 1.14 -13.38
CA ARG A 30 11.32 0.70 -14.78
C ARG A 30 10.31 -0.44 -14.89
N ALA A 31 9.21 -0.33 -14.15
CA ALA A 31 8.13 -1.29 -14.11
C ALA A 31 6.96 -0.81 -14.99
N ARG A 32 6.15 -1.75 -15.47
CA ARG A 32 4.87 -1.45 -16.10
C ARG A 32 3.86 -1.07 -15.01
N LEU A 33 2.94 -0.17 -15.33
CA LEU A 33 1.83 0.20 -14.47
C LEU A 33 0.53 -0.34 -15.04
N GLN A 34 -0.18 -1.14 -14.27
CA GLN A 34 -1.52 -1.61 -14.55
C GLN A 34 -2.51 -0.85 -13.67
N GLY A 35 -3.42 -0.11 -14.31
CA GLY A 35 -4.48 0.63 -13.63
C GLY A 35 -5.80 -0.11 -13.72
N ILE A 36 -6.51 -0.25 -12.61
CA ILE A 36 -7.87 -0.78 -12.62
C ILE A 36 -8.82 0.18 -11.92
N SER A 37 -10.03 0.28 -12.46
CA SER A 37 -11.14 0.98 -11.82
C SER A 37 -12.35 0.06 -11.79
N ILE A 38 -13.03 -0.01 -10.64
CA ILE A 38 -14.11 -0.95 -10.42
C ILE A 38 -15.40 -0.21 -10.14
N VAL A 39 -16.42 -0.53 -10.92
CA VAL A 39 -17.80 -0.10 -10.69
C VAL A 39 -18.45 -1.12 -9.77
N GLU A 40 -18.76 -0.72 -8.53
CA GLU A 40 -19.38 -1.61 -7.56
C GLU A 40 -20.89 -1.72 -7.79
N ASP A 41 -21.37 -2.94 -8.00
CA ASP A 41 -22.80 -3.26 -8.15
C ASP A 41 -23.63 -2.91 -6.91
N ARG A 42 -22.99 -2.89 -5.73
CA ARG A 42 -23.66 -2.54 -4.47
C ARG A 42 -24.17 -1.10 -4.45
N LEU A 43 -23.48 -0.17 -5.12
CA LEU A 43 -23.93 1.21 -5.22
C LEU A 43 -25.23 1.33 -6.03
N ALA A 44 -25.35 0.53 -7.10
CA ALA A 44 -26.55 0.49 -7.91
C ALA A 44 -27.77 -0.08 -7.14
N LYS A 45 -27.56 -1.07 -6.26
CA LYS A 45 -28.61 -1.70 -5.45
C LYS A 45 -29.04 -0.84 -4.27
N GLY A 46 -28.14 -0.05 -3.67
CA GLY A 46 -28.43 0.79 -2.51
C GLY A 46 -29.37 1.97 -2.81
N PHE A 47 -29.43 2.44 -4.06
CA PHE A 47 -30.35 3.50 -4.49
C PHE A 47 -31.76 3.00 -4.80
N ALA A 48 -31.97 1.69 -4.92
CA ALA A 48 -33.27 1.12 -5.24
C ALA A 48 -34.21 0.97 -4.02
N ASP A 49 -33.69 1.12 -2.79
CA ASP A 49 -34.42 0.75 -1.57
C ASP A 49 -34.26 1.79 -0.44
N ASP A 50 -34.29 3.09 -0.76
CA ASP A 50 -34.15 4.14 0.27
C ASP A 50 -35.44 4.46 1.05
N GLY A 51 -36.55 3.85 0.69
CA GLY A 51 -37.84 4.01 1.39
C GLY A 51 -38.44 5.42 1.38
N LEU A 52 -37.79 6.38 0.70
CA LEU A 52 -38.21 7.79 0.70
C LEU A 52 -39.16 8.16 -0.44
N GLY A 53 -39.52 7.20 -1.30
CA GLY A 53 -40.47 7.42 -2.39
C GLY A 53 -39.98 8.36 -3.49
N LEU A 54 -38.72 8.73 -3.51
CA LEU A 54 -38.10 9.45 -4.60
C LEU A 54 -37.83 8.46 -5.74
N ALA A 55 -38.27 8.80 -6.96
CA ALA A 55 -37.95 7.97 -8.12
C ALA A 55 -36.41 7.87 -8.26
N PRO A 56 -35.80 6.66 -8.14
CA PRO A 56 -34.36 6.54 -8.33
C PRO A 56 -34.02 6.99 -9.76
N PRO A 57 -32.82 7.58 -9.98
CA PRO A 57 -32.34 7.78 -11.34
C PRO A 57 -32.43 6.44 -12.07
N SER A 58 -32.79 6.45 -13.36
CA SER A 58 -32.91 5.20 -14.10
C SER A 58 -31.62 4.40 -13.90
N MET A 59 -31.71 3.10 -13.65
CA MET A 59 -30.54 2.23 -13.43
C MET A 59 -29.52 2.39 -14.57
N GLU A 60 -29.99 2.65 -15.80
CA GLU A 60 -29.15 2.93 -16.95
C GLU A 60 -28.36 4.23 -16.81
N ALA A 61 -28.99 5.31 -16.34
CA ALA A 61 -28.31 6.59 -16.14
C ALA A 61 -27.25 6.49 -15.04
N LEU A 62 -27.55 5.77 -13.95
CA LEU A 62 -26.58 5.51 -12.89
C LEU A 62 -25.40 4.66 -13.38
N ALA A 63 -25.66 3.57 -14.10
CA ALA A 63 -24.62 2.72 -14.69
C ALA A 63 -23.75 3.50 -15.66
N ALA A 64 -24.34 4.31 -16.55
CA ALA A 64 -23.61 5.17 -17.48
C ALA A 64 -22.74 6.21 -16.74
N TYR A 65 -23.24 6.81 -15.66
CA TYR A 65 -22.48 7.74 -14.83
C TYR A 65 -21.29 7.06 -14.15
N LEU A 66 -21.49 5.90 -13.51
CA LEU A 66 -20.43 5.16 -12.83
C LEU A 66 -19.36 4.69 -13.83
N LYS A 67 -19.77 4.23 -15.01
CA LYS A 67 -18.85 3.88 -16.10
C LYS A 67 -18.05 5.08 -16.55
N SER A 68 -18.68 6.22 -16.80
CA SER A 68 -17.99 7.44 -17.22
C SER A 68 -16.98 7.93 -16.19
N ARG A 69 -17.31 7.80 -14.90
CA ARG A 69 -16.36 8.08 -13.80
C ARG A 69 -15.15 7.17 -13.83
N SER A 70 -15.37 5.86 -13.97
CA SER A 70 -14.32 4.84 -14.06
C SER A 70 -13.40 5.14 -15.24
N ASP A 71 -13.95 5.40 -16.43
CA ASP A 71 -13.19 5.74 -17.64
C ASP A 71 -12.38 7.02 -17.46
N LEU A 72 -12.92 8.03 -16.79
CA LEU A 72 -12.21 9.26 -16.49
C LEU A 72 -11.05 9.04 -15.50
N ALA A 73 -11.27 8.24 -14.48
CA ALA A 73 -10.23 7.87 -13.51
C ALA A 73 -9.05 7.18 -14.19
N LEU A 74 -9.33 6.19 -15.05
CA LEU A 74 -8.31 5.48 -15.80
C LEU A 74 -7.58 6.37 -16.82
N ARG A 75 -8.27 7.28 -17.50
CA ARG A 75 -7.62 8.27 -18.38
C ARG A 75 -6.64 9.15 -17.61
N ARG A 76 -7.04 9.70 -16.44
CA ARG A 76 -6.16 10.52 -15.58
C ARG A 76 -4.94 9.75 -15.11
N LEU A 77 -5.13 8.49 -14.72
CA LEU A 77 -4.01 7.62 -14.35
C LEU A 77 -3.07 7.39 -15.53
N GLY A 78 -3.62 7.14 -16.74
CA GLY A 78 -2.84 7.01 -17.97
C GLY A 78 -2.07 8.27 -18.34
N GLU A 79 -2.64 9.46 -18.12
CA GLU A 79 -1.94 10.74 -18.29
C GLU A 79 -0.74 10.88 -17.33
N ARG A 80 -0.91 10.47 -16.05
CA ARG A 80 0.18 10.44 -15.08
C ARG A 80 1.28 9.46 -15.46
N ALA A 81 0.92 8.26 -15.88
CA ALA A 81 1.88 7.25 -16.35
C ALA A 81 2.66 7.75 -17.58
N ARG A 82 1.98 8.40 -18.51
CA ARG A 82 2.61 8.99 -19.70
C ARG A 82 3.57 10.13 -19.34
N ALA A 83 3.19 10.99 -18.41
CA ALA A 83 4.05 12.08 -17.93
C ALA A 83 5.37 11.56 -17.32
N GLU A 84 5.34 10.38 -16.72
CA GLU A 84 6.51 9.67 -16.17
C GLU A 84 7.17 8.70 -17.18
N SER A 85 6.71 8.67 -18.45
CA SER A 85 7.20 7.74 -19.49
C SER A 85 7.06 6.25 -19.11
N VAL A 86 6.00 5.90 -18.38
CA VAL A 86 5.72 4.54 -17.93
C VAL A 86 4.79 3.82 -18.90
N GLU A 87 5.12 2.57 -19.25
CA GLU A 87 4.20 1.68 -19.96
C GLU A 87 2.95 1.45 -19.11
N PHE A 88 1.78 1.76 -19.70
CA PHE A 88 0.51 1.75 -18.97
C PHE A 88 -0.55 0.92 -19.66
N HIS A 89 -1.18 0.04 -18.90
CA HIS A 89 -2.37 -0.70 -19.29
C HIS A 89 -3.49 -0.42 -18.31
N SER A 90 -4.74 -0.37 -18.77
CA SER A 90 -5.87 -0.12 -17.89
C SER A 90 -7.07 -0.99 -18.21
N GLU A 91 -7.83 -1.31 -17.18
CA GLU A 91 -9.05 -2.12 -17.28
C GLU A 91 -10.14 -1.54 -16.37
N ALA A 92 -11.34 -1.34 -16.92
CA ALA A 92 -12.54 -1.04 -16.15
C ALA A 92 -13.28 -2.35 -15.88
N LEU A 93 -13.57 -2.62 -14.61
CA LEU A 93 -14.20 -3.84 -14.12
C LEU A 93 -15.52 -3.54 -13.43
N GLN A 94 -16.39 -4.55 -13.33
CA GLN A 94 -17.63 -4.48 -12.59
C GLN A 94 -17.71 -5.62 -11.59
N GLY A 95 -18.02 -5.31 -10.31
CA GLY A 95 -18.15 -6.31 -9.27
C GLY A 95 -17.70 -5.81 -7.89
N ILE A 96 -17.18 -6.72 -7.07
CA ILE A 96 -16.70 -6.43 -5.71
C ILE A 96 -15.25 -5.95 -5.79
N ALA A 97 -15.00 -4.73 -5.36
CA ALA A 97 -13.72 -4.05 -5.60
C ALA A 97 -12.51 -4.80 -5.00
N ASP A 98 -12.59 -5.21 -3.74
CA ASP A 98 -11.48 -5.90 -3.08
C ASP A 98 -11.19 -7.28 -3.68
N ASP A 99 -12.22 -8.03 -4.11
CA ASP A 99 -12.06 -9.34 -4.75
C ASP A 99 -11.39 -9.21 -6.12
N LEU A 100 -11.85 -8.27 -6.95
CA LEU A 100 -11.30 -8.05 -8.29
C LEU A 100 -9.86 -7.50 -8.26
N VAL A 101 -9.55 -6.61 -7.29
CA VAL A 101 -8.15 -6.17 -7.10
C VAL A 101 -7.26 -7.33 -6.70
N VAL A 102 -7.70 -8.19 -5.79
CA VAL A 102 -6.92 -9.37 -5.35
C VAL A 102 -6.72 -10.36 -6.49
N GLU A 103 -7.73 -10.57 -7.33
CA GLU A 103 -7.62 -11.40 -8.53
C GLU A 103 -6.55 -10.85 -9.49
N ARG A 104 -6.62 -9.57 -9.84
CA ARG A 104 -5.66 -8.93 -10.73
C ARG A 104 -4.26 -8.82 -10.12
N ALA A 105 -4.16 -8.70 -8.80
CA ALA A 105 -2.89 -8.69 -8.08
C ALA A 105 -2.07 -9.97 -8.28
N GLN A 106 -2.68 -11.10 -8.62
CA GLN A 106 -1.95 -12.34 -8.90
C GLN A 106 -0.96 -12.18 -10.07
N GLN A 107 -1.25 -11.29 -11.02
CA GLN A 107 -0.43 -11.01 -12.19
C GLN A 107 0.54 -9.84 -11.98
N ALA A 108 0.55 -9.22 -10.80
CA ALA A 108 1.44 -8.13 -10.45
C ALA A 108 2.47 -8.55 -9.39
N ASP A 109 3.55 -7.78 -9.29
CA ASP A 109 4.58 -7.98 -8.27
C ASP A 109 4.32 -7.12 -7.02
N LEU A 110 3.66 -5.97 -7.20
CA LEU A 110 3.34 -5.02 -6.15
C LEU A 110 1.96 -4.41 -6.40
N VAL A 111 1.17 -4.30 -5.34
CA VAL A 111 -0.10 -3.57 -5.37
C VAL A 111 0.09 -2.21 -4.69
N VAL A 112 -0.33 -1.12 -5.33
CA VAL A 112 -0.31 0.23 -4.75
C VAL A 112 -1.74 0.71 -4.57
N LEU A 113 -2.08 1.11 -3.35
CA LEU A 113 -3.43 1.48 -2.95
C LEU A 113 -3.44 2.81 -2.20
N GLY A 114 -4.45 3.63 -2.43
CA GLY A 114 -4.76 4.72 -1.51
C GLY A 114 -5.25 4.16 -0.16
N ARG A 115 -4.75 4.72 0.95
CA ARG A 115 -5.29 4.38 2.28
C ARG A 115 -6.72 4.85 2.42
N ASP A 116 -6.99 6.01 1.87
CA ASP A 116 -8.23 6.75 2.03
C ASP A 116 -9.00 6.71 0.70
N GLY A 117 -10.28 6.37 0.75
CA GLY A 117 -11.16 6.38 -0.41
C GLY A 117 -12.11 7.58 -0.42
N GLN A 118 -13.08 7.58 -1.31
CA GLN A 118 -14.05 8.65 -1.52
C GLN A 118 -14.76 9.13 -0.23
N HIS A 119 -14.97 8.24 0.73
CA HIS A 119 -15.65 8.54 1.99
C HIS A 119 -14.72 8.88 3.15
N ALA A 120 -13.44 9.17 2.89
CA ALA A 120 -12.43 9.48 3.90
C ALA A 120 -12.83 10.66 4.82
N ARG A 121 -13.55 11.65 4.27
CA ARG A 121 -14.00 12.82 5.03
C ARG A 121 -14.95 12.48 6.19
N PHE A 122 -15.59 11.31 6.15
CA PHE A 122 -16.54 10.85 7.18
C PHE A 122 -15.94 9.80 8.13
N ARG A 123 -14.70 9.36 7.91
CA ARG A 123 -14.06 8.26 8.64
C ARG A 123 -12.61 8.60 9.02
N SER A 124 -12.42 9.65 9.82
CA SER A 124 -11.07 9.99 10.30
C SER A 124 -10.46 8.82 11.09
N GLY A 125 -9.24 8.41 10.72
CA GLY A 125 -8.48 7.38 11.43
C GLY A 125 -8.83 5.93 11.09
N LEU A 126 -9.59 5.67 10.02
CA LEU A 126 -9.86 4.31 9.52
C LEU A 126 -9.26 4.12 8.13
N VAL A 127 -8.74 2.94 7.84
CA VAL A 127 -8.39 2.52 6.48
C VAL A 127 -9.66 2.36 5.67
N GLY A 128 -9.66 2.75 4.39
CA GLY A 128 -10.79 2.51 3.49
C GLY A 128 -11.15 1.03 3.45
N SER A 129 -12.45 0.72 3.41
CA SER A 129 -12.93 -0.69 3.44
C SER A 129 -12.30 -1.55 2.34
N THR A 130 -12.14 -1.00 1.15
CA THR A 130 -11.51 -1.68 0.01
C THR A 130 -10.03 -1.95 0.26
N ALA A 131 -9.26 -0.95 0.75
CA ALA A 131 -7.85 -1.14 1.07
C ALA A 131 -7.66 -2.17 2.20
N ASP A 132 -8.49 -2.13 3.26
CA ASP A 132 -8.45 -3.13 4.34
C ASP A 132 -8.80 -4.53 3.82
N GLY A 133 -9.83 -4.65 2.97
CA GLY A 133 -10.22 -5.91 2.33
C GLY A 133 -9.09 -6.50 1.47
N ILE A 134 -8.46 -5.67 0.63
CA ILE A 134 -7.33 -6.10 -0.20
C ILE A 134 -6.16 -6.54 0.66
N LEU A 135 -5.79 -5.74 1.66
CA LEU A 135 -4.70 -6.06 2.57
C LEU A 135 -4.90 -7.39 3.32
N ARG A 136 -6.13 -7.79 3.59
CA ARG A 136 -6.45 -9.08 4.23
C ARG A 136 -6.37 -10.25 3.26
N LYS A 137 -6.76 -10.05 2.01
CA LYS A 137 -6.97 -11.12 1.02
C LYS A 137 -5.76 -11.34 0.10
N THR A 138 -4.98 -10.28 -0.19
CA THR A 138 -3.87 -10.40 -1.15
C THR A 138 -2.70 -11.20 -0.58
N ALA A 139 -2.13 -12.07 -1.41
CA ALA A 139 -0.85 -12.73 -1.12
C ALA A 139 0.37 -11.90 -1.57
N LYS A 140 0.14 -10.79 -2.28
CA LYS A 140 1.19 -9.93 -2.79
C LYS A 140 1.58 -8.85 -1.79
N ALA A 141 2.79 -8.33 -1.92
CA ALA A 141 3.17 -7.12 -1.20
C ALA A 141 2.24 -5.97 -1.62
N ALA A 142 1.79 -5.21 -0.64
CA ALA A 142 0.90 -4.08 -0.87
C ALA A 142 1.47 -2.79 -0.25
N LEU A 143 1.54 -1.74 -1.04
CA LEU A 143 1.97 -0.40 -0.63
C LEU A 143 0.73 0.47 -0.45
N VAL A 144 0.48 0.85 0.79
CA VAL A 144 -0.65 1.72 1.15
C VAL A 144 -0.16 3.16 1.27
N VAL A 145 -0.73 4.03 0.46
CA VAL A 145 -0.32 5.42 0.31
C VAL A 145 -1.35 6.33 1.00
N PRO A 146 -1.00 6.99 2.12
CA PRO A 146 -1.86 7.97 2.75
C PRO A 146 -1.88 9.29 1.99
N GLN A 147 -2.90 10.11 2.24
CA GLN A 147 -2.98 11.45 1.69
C GLN A 147 -1.75 12.28 2.13
N GLY A 148 -1.10 12.95 1.17
CA GLY A 148 0.10 13.75 1.43
C GLY A 148 1.43 12.98 1.39
N ALA A 149 1.43 11.66 1.23
CA ALA A 149 2.67 10.89 1.10
C ALA A 149 3.48 11.29 -0.14
N GLN A 150 4.79 11.27 0.01
CA GLN A 150 5.75 11.57 -1.06
C GLN A 150 6.71 10.40 -1.23
N LEU A 151 7.08 10.11 -2.49
CA LEU A 151 8.10 9.10 -2.83
C LEU A 151 9.49 9.74 -2.78
N SER A 152 9.98 10.03 -1.59
CA SER A 152 11.31 10.61 -1.39
C SER A 152 11.80 10.31 0.02
N GLY A 153 13.10 10.11 0.18
CA GLY A 153 13.75 9.86 1.46
C GLY A 153 13.98 8.37 1.77
N PRO A 154 14.64 8.12 2.91
CA PRO A 154 15.06 6.78 3.32
C PRO A 154 13.90 5.79 3.43
N LEU A 155 14.24 4.49 3.41
CA LEU A 155 13.31 3.45 3.78
C LEU A 155 13.46 3.14 5.28
N LEU A 156 12.36 3.00 6.01
CA LEU A 156 12.36 2.43 7.35
C LEU A 156 11.89 0.98 7.28
N LEU A 157 12.78 0.02 7.51
CA LEU A 157 12.45 -1.40 7.62
C LEU A 157 12.16 -1.74 9.09
N ALA A 158 10.90 -2.03 9.42
CA ALA A 158 10.52 -2.58 10.72
C ALA A 158 10.69 -4.11 10.71
N PHE A 159 11.67 -4.60 11.48
CA PHE A 159 12.10 -5.99 11.41
C PHE A 159 11.93 -6.71 12.76
N ASP A 160 11.11 -7.76 12.78
CA ASP A 160 10.89 -8.62 13.95
C ASP A 160 11.39 -10.06 13.76
N GLY A 161 11.95 -10.37 12.57
CA GLY A 161 12.41 -11.70 12.17
C GLY A 161 11.29 -12.67 11.80
N SER A 162 10.07 -12.20 11.57
CA SER A 162 9.01 -13.02 10.98
C SER A 162 9.28 -13.32 9.50
N PRO A 163 8.65 -14.35 8.91
CA PRO A 163 8.78 -14.59 7.47
C PRO A 163 8.42 -13.37 6.61
N GLY A 164 7.32 -12.70 6.94
CA GLY A 164 6.91 -11.46 6.26
C GLY A 164 7.93 -10.32 6.41
N ALA A 165 8.59 -10.19 7.58
CA ALA A 165 9.65 -9.20 7.76
C ALA A 165 10.89 -9.52 6.91
N ARG A 166 11.23 -10.80 6.72
CA ARG A 166 12.32 -11.23 5.81
C ARG A 166 11.98 -10.91 4.35
N THR A 167 10.76 -11.22 3.91
CA THR A 167 10.27 -10.80 2.59
C THR A 167 10.33 -9.26 2.46
N GLY A 168 9.89 -8.54 3.49
CA GLY A 168 9.97 -7.08 3.56
C GLY A 168 11.41 -6.56 3.43
N ALA A 169 12.37 -7.21 4.10
CA ALA A 169 13.78 -6.85 4.00
C ALA A 169 14.32 -7.00 2.56
N GLN A 170 13.98 -8.09 1.87
CA GLN A 170 14.36 -8.29 0.46
C GLN A 170 13.76 -7.21 -0.46
N ILE A 171 12.50 -6.85 -0.23
CA ILE A 171 11.84 -5.77 -0.98
C ILE A 171 12.49 -4.42 -0.66
N ALA A 172 12.79 -4.14 0.62
CA ALA A 172 13.46 -2.91 1.03
C ALA A 172 14.84 -2.76 0.38
N VAL A 173 15.62 -3.84 0.33
CA VAL A 173 16.90 -3.89 -0.38
C VAL A 173 16.74 -3.54 -1.86
N TYR A 174 15.79 -4.17 -2.53
CA TYR A 174 15.50 -3.90 -3.93
C TYR A 174 15.09 -2.44 -4.16
N LEU A 175 14.17 -1.93 -3.35
CA LEU A 175 13.70 -0.54 -3.46
C LEU A 175 14.84 0.44 -3.17
N ALA A 176 15.58 0.26 -2.08
CA ALA A 176 16.70 1.13 -1.70
C ALA A 176 17.74 1.24 -2.81
N THR A 177 18.12 0.10 -3.41
CA THR A 177 19.06 0.07 -4.53
C THR A 177 18.54 0.81 -5.75
N ARG A 178 17.26 0.64 -6.09
CA ARG A 178 16.65 1.27 -7.26
C ARG A 178 16.38 2.76 -7.07
N LEU A 179 16.03 3.13 -5.85
CA LEU A 179 15.71 4.52 -5.51
C LEU A 179 16.96 5.33 -5.13
N GLY A 180 18.08 4.65 -4.85
CA GLY A 180 19.30 5.31 -4.35
C GLY A 180 19.16 5.83 -2.91
N GLU A 181 18.26 5.25 -2.12
CA GLU A 181 17.91 5.72 -0.78
C GLU A 181 18.49 4.81 0.31
N PRO A 182 18.91 5.35 1.47
CA PRO A 182 19.39 4.54 2.57
C PRO A 182 18.28 3.73 3.24
N ILE A 183 18.66 2.69 3.97
CA ILE A 183 17.77 1.89 4.80
C ILE A 183 18.03 2.17 6.28
N HIS A 184 16.98 2.52 7.02
CA HIS A 184 16.97 2.50 8.47
C HIS A 184 16.26 1.23 8.95
N VAL A 185 16.92 0.42 9.74
CA VAL A 185 16.38 -0.82 10.30
C VAL A 185 15.89 -0.54 11.71
N PHE A 186 14.61 -0.73 11.94
CA PHE A 186 13.97 -0.59 13.25
C PHE A 186 13.70 -1.96 13.86
N VAL A 187 14.18 -2.17 15.10
CA VAL A 187 13.92 -3.38 15.89
C VAL A 187 13.36 -2.97 17.26
N ASP A 188 12.18 -3.48 17.61
CA ASP A 188 11.62 -3.36 18.97
C ASP A 188 11.88 -4.64 19.74
N SER A 189 12.68 -4.56 20.83
CA SER A 189 12.98 -5.70 21.68
C SER A 189 13.40 -5.26 23.08
N LYS A 190 12.77 -5.84 24.10
CA LYS A 190 13.20 -5.67 25.50
C LYS A 190 14.53 -6.38 25.81
N ASP A 191 14.91 -7.35 25.00
CA ASP A 191 16.13 -8.12 25.12
C ASP A 191 17.18 -7.59 24.14
N LYS A 192 18.29 -7.08 24.66
CA LYS A 192 19.38 -6.52 23.86
C LYS A 192 20.07 -7.56 22.97
N GLY A 193 20.27 -8.79 23.47
CA GLY A 193 20.86 -9.88 22.66
C GLY A 193 19.99 -10.23 21.48
N ARG A 194 18.68 -10.26 21.68
CA ARG A 194 17.71 -10.47 20.60
C ARG A 194 17.73 -9.33 19.59
N ALA A 195 17.83 -8.08 20.03
CA ALA A 195 17.94 -6.94 19.13
C ALA A 195 19.19 -7.05 18.25
N VAL A 196 20.36 -7.36 18.84
CA VAL A 196 21.61 -7.58 18.09
C VAL A 196 21.46 -8.70 17.06
N ALA A 197 20.92 -9.86 17.47
CA ALA A 197 20.69 -10.97 16.55
C ALA A 197 19.77 -10.61 15.36
N ARG A 198 18.78 -9.71 15.56
CA ARG A 198 17.92 -9.21 14.49
C ARG A 198 18.68 -8.29 13.53
N PHE A 199 19.51 -7.41 14.05
CA PHE A 199 20.36 -6.57 13.21
C PHE A 199 21.36 -7.40 12.41
N ASP A 200 21.99 -8.42 13.01
CA ASP A 200 22.89 -9.32 12.32
C ASP A 200 22.18 -10.09 11.20
N GLU A 201 20.97 -10.56 11.46
CA GLU A 201 20.12 -11.21 10.45
C GLU A 201 19.86 -10.27 9.26
N VAL A 202 19.47 -9.00 9.53
CA VAL A 202 19.24 -8.01 8.46
C VAL A 202 20.53 -7.70 7.73
N ARG A 203 21.68 -7.55 8.42
CA ARG A 203 22.97 -7.34 7.75
C ARG A 203 23.30 -8.47 6.78
N GLY A 204 22.99 -9.72 7.16
CA GLY A 204 23.13 -10.87 6.27
C GLY A 204 22.20 -10.83 5.05
N LEU A 205 20.96 -10.35 5.22
CA LEU A 205 20.00 -10.19 4.11
C LEU A 205 20.35 -9.01 3.19
N VAL A 206 20.87 -7.94 3.75
CA VAL A 206 21.25 -6.72 3.04
C VAL A 206 22.55 -6.92 2.25
N GLY A 207 23.48 -7.72 2.75
CA GLY A 207 24.76 -7.99 2.11
C GLY A 207 25.58 -6.72 1.86
N SER A 208 26.30 -6.69 0.75
CA SER A 208 27.14 -5.54 0.32
C SER A 208 26.32 -4.52 -0.48
N LEU A 209 25.25 -3.99 0.09
CA LEU A 209 24.45 -2.96 -0.60
C LEU A 209 25.27 -1.67 -0.80
N PRO A 210 25.11 -1.02 -1.95
CA PRO A 210 25.74 0.27 -2.22
C PRO A 210 25.07 1.44 -1.48
N VAL A 211 24.13 1.18 -0.58
CA VAL A 211 23.37 2.18 0.18
C VAL A 211 23.62 2.06 1.68
N PRO A 212 23.68 3.18 2.42
CA PRO A 212 23.90 3.15 3.87
C PRO A 212 22.77 2.42 4.60
N VAL A 213 23.14 1.60 5.59
CA VAL A 213 22.19 0.95 6.52
C VAL A 213 22.46 1.47 7.93
N ARG A 214 21.39 1.95 8.58
CA ARG A 214 21.44 2.47 9.96
C ARG A 214 20.49 1.71 10.87
N GLU A 215 20.87 1.50 12.11
CA GLU A 215 20.14 0.70 13.09
C GLU A 215 19.43 1.60 14.10
N ILE A 216 18.18 1.29 14.41
CA ILE A 216 17.34 1.95 15.41
C ILE A 216 16.74 0.88 16.31
N SER A 217 16.97 0.93 17.61
CA SER A 217 16.38 0.01 18.57
C SER A 217 15.40 0.71 19.50
N SER A 218 14.33 0.00 19.88
CA SER A 218 13.35 0.45 20.85
C SER A 218 13.05 -0.66 21.88
N THR A 219 12.68 -0.27 23.10
CA THR A 219 12.30 -1.20 24.18
C THR A 219 10.96 -0.85 24.81
N LEU A 220 10.20 0.09 24.24
CA LEU A 220 9.09 0.76 24.90
C LEU A 220 7.71 0.08 24.78
N GLY A 221 7.61 -1.09 24.16
CA GLY A 221 6.40 -1.90 24.18
C GLY A 221 5.19 -1.38 23.36
N ARG A 222 5.36 -0.33 22.55
CA ARG A 222 4.38 0.19 21.58
C ARG A 222 5.03 0.28 20.20
N PRO A 223 5.32 -0.88 19.55
CA PRO A 223 6.06 -0.90 18.30
C PRO A 223 5.36 -0.11 17.19
N ASP A 224 4.03 -0.16 17.12
CA ASP A 224 3.22 0.60 16.16
C ASP A 224 3.50 2.12 16.21
N VAL A 225 3.53 2.69 17.39
CA VAL A 225 3.82 4.12 17.60
C VAL A 225 5.28 4.41 17.28
N LYS A 226 6.20 3.59 17.81
CA LYS A 226 7.65 3.80 17.64
C LYS A 226 8.12 3.66 16.19
N ILE A 227 7.52 2.76 15.43
CA ILE A 227 7.78 2.66 13.98
C ILE A 227 7.42 3.97 13.29
N VAL A 228 6.25 4.52 13.56
CA VAL A 228 5.80 5.79 12.92
C VAL A 228 6.66 6.97 13.39
N ASP A 229 7.00 7.06 14.67
CA ASP A 229 7.84 8.12 15.20
C ASP A 229 9.25 8.07 14.59
N SER A 230 9.89 6.87 14.59
CA SER A 230 11.21 6.69 13.98
C SER A 230 11.19 7.01 12.47
N ALA A 231 10.11 6.65 11.76
CA ALA A 231 9.98 6.98 10.35
C ALA A 231 9.88 8.50 10.11
N ARG A 232 9.22 9.23 11.00
CA ARG A 232 9.17 10.71 10.97
C ARG A 232 10.53 11.32 11.26
N GLU A 233 11.23 10.84 12.29
CA GLU A 233 12.55 11.33 12.69
C GLU A 233 13.57 11.21 11.55
N VAL A 234 13.59 10.08 10.87
CA VAL A 234 14.48 9.87 9.72
C VAL A 234 13.94 10.43 8.41
N ARG A 235 12.74 11.01 8.41
CA ARG A 235 12.04 11.51 7.22
C ARG A 235 11.88 10.42 6.15
N ALA A 236 11.47 9.23 6.57
CA ALA A 236 11.31 8.12 5.67
C ALA A 236 10.26 8.40 4.57
N GLY A 237 10.55 7.97 3.35
CA GLY A 237 9.59 7.98 2.25
C GLY A 237 8.68 6.76 2.25
N VAL A 238 9.17 5.64 2.78
CA VAL A 238 8.45 4.37 2.87
C VAL A 238 8.77 3.67 4.19
N ILE A 239 7.73 3.17 4.87
CA ILE A 239 7.88 2.16 5.92
C ILE A 239 7.68 0.80 5.29
N VAL A 240 8.60 -0.14 5.51
CA VAL A 240 8.51 -1.53 5.06
C VAL A 240 8.39 -2.43 6.26
N MET A 241 7.39 -3.31 6.27
CA MET A 241 7.16 -4.24 7.37
C MET A 241 6.46 -5.52 6.93
N GLY A 242 6.55 -6.57 7.75
CA GLY A 242 5.77 -7.80 7.55
C GLY A 242 4.29 -7.61 7.86
N ALA A 243 3.44 -8.31 7.13
CA ALA A 243 1.99 -8.33 7.37
C ALA A 243 1.62 -9.00 8.70
N PHE A 244 2.42 -9.99 9.13
CA PHE A 244 2.16 -10.81 10.31
C PHE A 244 3.39 -10.79 11.22
N GLY A 245 3.15 -10.70 12.54
CA GLY A 245 4.18 -11.00 13.53
C GLY A 245 4.40 -12.52 13.67
N ARG A 246 5.18 -12.92 14.69
CA ARG A 246 5.58 -14.33 14.92
C ARG A 246 4.43 -15.29 15.19
N ASN A 247 3.28 -14.80 15.64
CA ASN A 247 2.12 -15.63 15.96
C ASN A 247 1.10 -15.58 14.81
N ARG A 248 1.23 -16.46 13.83
CA ARG A 248 0.21 -16.69 12.81
C ARG A 248 -1.02 -17.34 13.47
N ILE A 249 -2.18 -16.68 13.36
CA ILE A 249 -3.44 -17.30 13.78
C ILE A 249 -4.30 -17.69 12.58
N THR A 250 -4.25 -16.95 11.46
CA THR A 250 -4.96 -17.34 10.20
C THR A 250 -4.41 -16.53 9.01
N ASP A 251 -4.58 -17.05 7.79
CA ASP A 251 -4.10 -16.45 6.54
C ASP A 251 -4.83 -15.16 6.12
N TYR A 252 -5.94 -14.80 6.79
CA TYR A 252 -6.81 -13.67 6.46
C TYR A 252 -6.66 -12.45 7.40
N PHE A 253 -5.67 -12.44 8.30
CA PHE A 253 -5.49 -11.33 9.24
C PHE A 253 -4.19 -10.57 8.96
N ILE A 254 -4.24 -9.25 9.08
CA ILE A 254 -3.06 -8.40 9.23
C ILE A 254 -2.76 -8.31 10.72
N GLY A 255 -1.48 -8.42 11.09
CA GLY A 255 -1.05 -8.26 12.48
C GLY A 255 -1.47 -6.89 13.03
N SER A 256 -1.76 -6.84 14.33
CA SER A 256 -2.25 -5.62 15.00
C SER A 256 -1.32 -4.42 14.81
N ASN A 257 0.00 -4.64 14.87
CA ASN A 257 0.98 -3.58 14.64
C ASN A 257 0.96 -3.08 13.18
N ALA A 258 0.92 -3.99 12.20
CA ALA A 258 0.87 -3.60 10.79
C ALA A 258 -0.42 -2.83 10.47
N SER A 259 -1.56 -3.31 10.95
CA SER A 259 -2.84 -2.61 10.82
C SER A 259 -2.81 -1.22 11.48
N ALA A 260 -2.22 -1.10 12.68
CA ALA A 260 -2.10 0.18 13.38
C ALA A 260 -1.19 1.16 12.62
N VAL A 261 -0.02 0.70 12.15
CA VAL A 261 0.92 1.52 11.37
C VAL A 261 0.27 1.99 10.06
N VAL A 262 -0.36 1.10 9.30
CA VAL A 262 -1.07 1.48 8.05
C VAL A 262 -2.13 2.54 8.33
N ARG A 263 -2.87 2.41 9.42
CA ARG A 263 -3.93 3.36 9.79
C ARG A 263 -3.42 4.72 10.18
N THR A 264 -2.31 4.80 10.94
CA THR A 264 -1.85 6.02 11.61
C THR A 264 -0.69 6.71 10.92
N SER A 265 0.03 6.01 10.04
CA SER A 265 1.20 6.57 9.37
C SER A 265 0.82 7.68 8.38
N PRO A 266 1.52 8.83 8.41
CA PRO A 266 1.47 9.83 7.34
C PRO A 266 2.38 9.46 6.15
N ILE A 267 3.16 8.39 6.28
CA ILE A 267 4.16 7.91 5.32
C ILE A 267 3.59 6.64 4.67
N ALA A 268 3.91 6.40 3.41
CA ALA A 268 3.52 5.19 2.69
C ALA A 268 4.04 3.93 3.40
N VAL A 269 3.18 2.90 3.52
CA VAL A 269 3.51 1.66 4.24
C VAL A 269 3.44 0.48 3.28
N LEU A 270 4.57 -0.19 3.07
CA LEU A 270 4.66 -1.44 2.34
C LEU A 270 4.51 -2.60 3.32
N VAL A 271 3.50 -3.40 3.10
CA VAL A 271 3.18 -4.60 3.89
C VAL A 271 3.56 -5.83 3.07
N ALA A 272 4.54 -6.61 3.55
CA ALA A 272 5.06 -7.80 2.88
C ALA A 272 4.50 -9.09 3.52
N ARG A 273 4.30 -10.11 2.71
CA ARG A 273 3.78 -11.43 3.15
C ARG A 273 4.79 -12.54 2.93
#